data_4a52a637b8d742bb205c21d217d9670c
#
_entry.id   4a52a637b8d742bb205c21d217d9670c
#
_cell.length_a   1.000
_cell.length_b   1.000
_cell.length_c   1.000
_cell.angle_alpha   90.00
_cell.angle_beta   90.00
_cell.angle_gamma   90.00
#
_symmetry.space_group_name_H-M   'P 1'
#
loop_
_entity.id
_entity.type
_entity.pdbx_description
1 polymer ?
#
loop_
_entity_poly.entity_id
_entity_poly.type
_entity_poly.pdbx_seq_one_letter_code
_entity_poly.pdbx_strand_id
1 'polypeptide(L)'
;MDEKPTRVEHLPRVSTENTAAAAAEMRDWVSARTGAALTHICQTAFTIEETRGKTENVIGAAHLPIGVAGPLIIKGDNATGTFYVPMATTEGTLVATYQHGMRATAKAGGVNAYVLADSLDITPVFVVRDQAQARALVTWVQDHLEAVRAAVESTTRHGRLVEVRPHVFGRHVLLQFFLSTGDAMGMNMINIAVNRAGQMIADNFPVERWYLRSNYSSDKKAAGINLFRPYGKEVLADVTLPGYVVRNFLGTTAEDLCAFQDAAIVGSMQAGMLGFNAHFANGLAAVYIACGQDPAQVVNASVGFAHVERVDEDGLHMSVRLPNVVVGTVGGGTTLPTQRECLRILGCEGEGKARKFAEIVGSTLLCGELGIASALASGRFAQAHEQNRGG
;
A
#
# COMPACT_ATOMS: atom_id res chain seq x y z
N MET A 1 45.55 28.81 -6.18
CA MET A 1 45.80 27.41 -5.80
C MET A 1 44.56 26.63 -6.11
N ASP A 2 44.57 25.94 -7.24
CA ASP A 2 43.42 25.08 -7.61
C ASP A 2 43.43 23.85 -6.69
N GLU A 3 42.52 23.84 -5.73
CA GLU A 3 42.26 22.61 -4.97
C GLU A 3 41.80 21.54 -5.96
N LYS A 4 42.63 20.50 -6.15
CA LYS A 4 42.18 19.33 -6.89
C LYS A 4 40.92 18.78 -6.27
N PRO A 5 39.86 18.54 -7.03
CA PRO A 5 38.62 17.98 -6.47
C PRO A 5 38.98 16.70 -5.71
N THR A 6 38.54 16.64 -4.46
CA THR A 6 38.67 15.46 -3.60
C THR A 6 38.16 14.25 -4.38
N ARG A 7 39.00 13.24 -4.58
CA ARG A 7 38.67 12.05 -5.35
C ARG A 7 37.51 11.34 -4.65
N VAL A 8 36.30 11.39 -5.23
CA VAL A 8 35.14 10.71 -4.71
C VAL A 8 35.39 9.20 -4.81
N GLU A 9 35.44 8.53 -3.67
CA GLU A 9 35.52 7.07 -3.64
C GLU A 9 34.13 6.48 -3.83
N HIS A 10 33.99 5.68 -4.87
CA HIS A 10 32.74 4.98 -5.16
C HIS A 10 32.64 3.69 -4.33
N LEU A 11 31.38 3.26 -4.08
CA LEU A 11 31.12 1.94 -3.50
C LEU A 11 31.85 0.85 -4.30
N PRO A 12 32.32 -0.23 -3.66
CA PRO A 12 32.85 -1.37 -4.38
C PRO A 12 31.86 -1.84 -5.43
N ARG A 13 32.32 -2.18 -6.62
CA ARG A 13 31.47 -2.87 -7.58
C ARG A 13 31.27 -4.30 -7.10
N VAL A 14 30.21 -4.48 -6.34
CA VAL A 14 29.78 -5.83 -5.96
C VAL A 14 28.96 -6.39 -7.10
N SER A 15 29.12 -7.68 -7.39
CA SER A 15 28.30 -8.33 -8.41
C SER A 15 26.81 -8.15 -8.11
N THR A 16 25.95 -8.14 -9.13
CA THR A 16 24.49 -8.10 -8.98
C THR A 16 23.95 -9.33 -8.21
N GLU A 17 24.80 -10.31 -7.95
CA GLU A 17 24.50 -11.47 -7.13
C GLU A 17 24.77 -11.18 -5.65
N ASN A 18 23.71 -11.11 -4.85
CA ASN A 18 23.85 -11.02 -3.41
C ASN A 18 24.45 -12.32 -2.87
N THR A 19 25.64 -12.22 -2.26
CA THR A 19 26.33 -13.32 -1.59
C THR A 19 26.80 -12.86 -0.21
N ALA A 20 27.01 -13.80 0.71
CA ALA A 20 27.50 -13.50 2.05
C ALA A 20 28.87 -12.79 2.02
N ALA A 21 29.77 -13.18 1.08
CA ALA A 21 31.08 -12.56 0.89
C ALA A 21 30.96 -11.10 0.42
N ALA A 22 30.11 -10.84 -0.58
CA ALA A 22 29.87 -9.49 -1.10
C ALA A 22 29.29 -8.56 -0.01
N ALA A 23 28.35 -9.08 0.79
CA ALA A 23 27.78 -8.32 1.89
C ALA A 23 28.81 -8.01 2.99
N ALA A 24 29.75 -8.93 3.28
CA ALA A 24 30.84 -8.70 4.21
C ALA A 24 31.78 -7.62 3.71
N GLU A 25 32.25 -7.72 2.44
CA GLU A 25 33.09 -6.72 1.80
C GLU A 25 32.46 -5.32 1.84
N MET A 26 31.16 -5.23 1.54
CA MET A 26 30.43 -3.96 1.60
C MET A 26 30.36 -3.39 3.02
N ARG A 27 30.12 -4.23 4.05
CA ARG A 27 30.15 -3.80 5.44
C ARG A 27 31.52 -3.28 5.86
N ASP A 28 32.60 -4.00 5.50
CA ASP A 28 33.96 -3.61 5.82
C ASP A 28 34.31 -2.27 5.15
N TRP A 29 33.90 -2.10 3.90
CA TRP A 29 34.11 -0.85 3.17
C TRP A 29 33.39 0.32 3.83
N VAL A 30 32.11 0.16 4.23
CA VAL A 30 31.32 1.19 4.92
C VAL A 30 31.91 1.51 6.28
N SER A 31 32.23 0.48 7.08
CA SER A 31 32.82 0.65 8.42
C SER A 31 34.14 1.39 8.38
N ALA A 32 35.03 1.06 7.42
CA ALA A 32 36.34 1.69 7.26
C ALA A 32 36.23 3.19 6.96
N ARG A 33 35.17 3.64 6.28
CA ARG A 33 34.97 5.04 5.87
C ARG A 33 34.14 5.87 6.81
N THR A 34 33.24 5.22 7.54
CA THR A 34 32.31 5.93 8.44
C THR A 34 32.70 5.82 9.90
N GLY A 35 33.59 4.89 10.24
CA GLY A 35 33.91 4.53 11.62
C GLY A 35 32.77 3.81 12.36
N ALA A 36 31.65 3.48 11.68
CA ALA A 36 30.50 2.83 12.29
C ALA A 36 30.76 1.33 12.50
N ALA A 37 30.51 0.84 13.71
CA ALA A 37 30.52 -0.60 14.01
C ALA A 37 29.17 -1.21 13.62
N LEU A 38 29.13 -2.06 12.61
CA LEU A 38 27.90 -2.65 12.05
C LEU A 38 27.55 -4.00 12.73
N THR A 39 27.54 -4.04 14.08
CA THR A 39 27.39 -5.28 14.87
C THR A 39 25.99 -5.87 14.86
N HIS A 40 24.95 -5.06 14.65
CA HIS A 40 23.56 -5.51 14.65
C HIS A 40 22.98 -5.70 13.25
N ILE A 41 23.33 -4.85 12.30
CA ILE A 41 22.85 -4.91 10.92
C ILE A 41 23.18 -6.27 10.26
N CYS A 42 24.31 -6.88 10.60
CA CYS A 42 24.74 -8.17 10.05
C CYS A 42 23.97 -9.38 10.59
N GLN A 43 23.20 -9.21 11.65
CA GLN A 43 22.35 -10.27 12.21
C GLN A 43 21.07 -10.36 11.39
N THR A 44 20.86 -11.43 10.65
CA THR A 44 19.69 -11.58 9.78
C THR A 44 19.00 -12.92 10.03
N ALA A 45 17.68 -12.93 9.93
CA ALA A 45 16.88 -14.15 9.96
C ALA A 45 16.78 -14.82 8.56
N PHE A 46 17.45 -14.25 7.56
CA PHE A 46 17.50 -14.73 6.17
C PHE A 46 18.96 -14.83 5.69
N THR A 47 19.20 -15.64 4.69
CA THR A 47 20.48 -15.64 3.98
C THR A 47 20.57 -14.45 3.04
N ILE A 48 21.78 -13.97 2.79
CA ILE A 48 21.98 -12.83 1.86
C ILE A 48 21.43 -13.18 0.46
N GLU A 49 21.55 -14.43 0.05
CA GLU A 49 21.05 -14.95 -1.22
C GLU A 49 19.53 -14.81 -1.39
N GLU A 50 18.77 -14.89 -0.28
CA GLU A 50 17.31 -14.69 -0.29
C GLU A 50 16.91 -13.26 -0.59
N THR A 51 17.84 -12.30 -0.56
CA THR A 51 17.57 -10.89 -0.90
C THR A 51 17.69 -10.59 -2.40
N ARG A 52 18.05 -11.57 -3.23
CA ARG A 52 18.14 -11.39 -4.68
C ARG A 52 16.84 -10.88 -5.26
N GLY A 53 16.93 -9.82 -6.08
CA GLY A 53 15.77 -9.16 -6.70
C GLY A 53 14.87 -8.39 -5.74
N LYS A 54 15.31 -8.18 -4.48
CA LYS A 54 14.59 -7.39 -3.48
C LYS A 54 15.36 -6.12 -3.10
N THR A 55 16.69 -6.22 -2.99
CA THR A 55 17.57 -5.07 -2.74
C THR A 55 18.99 -5.36 -3.27
N GLU A 56 19.70 -4.33 -3.64
CA GLU A 56 21.09 -4.35 -4.12
C GLU A 56 22.03 -3.89 -3.00
N ASN A 57 23.33 -4.18 -3.15
CA ASN A 57 24.39 -3.77 -2.22
C ASN A 57 24.06 -4.09 -0.76
N VAL A 58 23.57 -5.30 -0.50
CA VAL A 58 23.08 -5.73 0.81
C VAL A 58 24.20 -5.69 1.84
N ILE A 59 23.92 -5.07 2.99
CA ILE A 59 24.80 -5.09 4.16
C ILE A 59 24.19 -5.84 5.35
N GLY A 60 22.88 -6.15 5.30
CA GLY A 60 22.17 -6.85 6.38
C GLY A 60 20.70 -6.47 6.45
N ALA A 61 20.15 -6.35 7.66
CA ALA A 61 18.76 -6.06 7.94
C ALA A 61 18.56 -4.93 8.94
N ALA A 62 17.47 -4.18 8.76
CA ALA A 62 16.91 -3.35 9.83
C ALA A 62 15.94 -4.18 10.68
N HIS A 63 16.09 -4.13 11.99
CA HIS A 63 15.23 -4.83 12.94
C HIS A 63 14.18 -3.87 13.48
N LEU A 64 12.90 -4.19 13.23
CA LEU A 64 11.77 -3.44 13.76
C LEU A 64 10.98 -4.31 14.72
N PRO A 65 10.53 -3.80 15.88
CA PRO A 65 9.63 -4.53 16.76
C PRO A 65 8.33 -4.87 16.06
N ILE A 66 7.78 -6.05 16.33
CA ILE A 66 6.48 -6.48 15.85
C ILE A 66 5.55 -6.68 17.04
N GLY A 67 4.48 -5.90 17.10
CA GLY A 67 3.36 -6.12 18.00
C GLY A 67 2.25 -6.90 17.30
N VAL A 68 1.28 -7.37 18.08
CA VAL A 68 0.08 -8.06 17.56
C VAL A 68 -1.16 -7.40 18.11
N ALA A 69 -2.08 -6.99 17.21
CA ALA A 69 -3.40 -6.47 17.57
C ALA A 69 -4.48 -7.51 17.28
N GLY A 70 -5.52 -7.55 18.11
CA GLY A 70 -6.66 -8.47 17.96
C GLY A 70 -7.48 -8.62 19.25
N PRO A 71 -8.55 -9.43 19.23
CA PRO A 71 -9.09 -10.17 18.07
C PRO A 71 -9.77 -9.25 17.06
N LEU A 72 -9.53 -9.45 15.77
CA LEU A 72 -10.24 -8.83 14.67
C LEU A 72 -11.21 -9.85 14.08
N ILE A 73 -12.50 -9.64 14.27
CA ILE A 73 -13.56 -10.50 13.71
C ILE A 73 -14.00 -9.89 12.39
N ILE A 74 -13.96 -10.67 11.31
CA ILE A 74 -14.36 -10.24 9.96
C ILE A 74 -15.44 -11.15 9.40
N LYS A 75 -16.40 -10.54 8.71
CA LYS A 75 -17.47 -11.16 7.93
C LYS A 75 -17.38 -10.65 6.50
N GLY A 76 -16.35 -11.06 5.79
CA GLY A 76 -16.07 -10.65 4.42
C GLY A 76 -16.31 -11.77 3.41
N ASP A 77 -16.23 -11.41 2.14
CA ASP A 77 -16.34 -12.38 1.04
C ASP A 77 -15.11 -13.30 0.95
N ASN A 78 -13.94 -12.78 1.30
CA ASN A 78 -12.66 -13.49 1.21
C ASN A 78 -12.04 -13.74 2.59
N ALA A 79 -12.32 -12.88 3.58
CA ALA A 79 -11.86 -13.00 4.96
C ALA A 79 -13.03 -13.20 5.91
N THR A 80 -13.18 -14.40 6.46
CA THR A 80 -14.20 -14.73 7.46
C THR A 80 -13.56 -15.41 8.65
N GLY A 81 -13.87 -14.93 9.87
CA GLY A 81 -13.36 -15.50 11.12
C GLY A 81 -12.63 -14.50 11.99
N THR A 82 -11.78 -15.02 12.89
CA THR A 82 -11.01 -14.22 13.85
C THR A 82 -9.54 -14.16 13.42
N PHE A 83 -8.99 -12.95 13.41
CA PHE A 83 -7.61 -12.70 13.00
C PHE A 83 -6.83 -11.98 14.08
N TYR A 84 -5.51 -12.17 14.09
CA TYR A 84 -4.55 -11.45 14.92
C TYR A 84 -3.54 -10.80 13.97
N VAL A 85 -3.44 -9.47 14.01
CA VAL A 85 -2.74 -8.68 13.00
C VAL A 85 -1.33 -8.31 13.48
N PRO A 86 -0.27 -8.81 12.83
CA PRO A 86 1.09 -8.38 13.12
C PRO A 86 1.32 -6.96 12.60
N MET A 87 1.94 -6.12 13.42
CA MET A 87 2.21 -4.70 13.14
C MET A 87 3.65 -4.37 13.50
N ALA A 88 4.50 -4.10 12.50
CA ALA A 88 5.88 -3.67 12.69
C ALA A 88 5.94 -2.15 12.83
N THR A 89 6.31 -1.65 14.00
CA THR A 89 6.31 -0.21 14.27
C THR A 89 7.29 0.18 15.37
N THR A 90 7.75 1.44 15.31
CA THR A 90 8.47 2.12 16.39
C THR A 90 7.61 3.23 17.02
N GLU A 91 6.35 3.36 16.60
CA GLU A 91 5.40 4.32 17.14
C GLU A 91 4.73 3.75 18.39
N GLY A 92 4.94 4.40 19.52
CA GLY A 92 4.29 4.05 20.78
C GLY A 92 2.77 4.22 20.68
N THR A 93 2.02 3.37 21.40
CA THR A 93 0.55 3.35 21.45
C THR A 93 -0.17 2.85 20.20
N LEU A 94 0.49 2.77 19.03
CA LEU A 94 -0.16 2.38 17.78
C LEU A 94 -0.92 1.05 17.90
N VAL A 95 -0.21 -0.02 18.29
CA VAL A 95 -0.80 -1.36 18.39
C VAL A 95 -1.95 -1.40 19.39
N ALA A 96 -1.83 -0.68 20.51
CA ALA A 96 -2.88 -0.59 21.53
C ALA A 96 -4.14 0.13 20.99
N THR A 97 -3.98 1.18 20.21
CA THR A 97 -5.07 1.92 19.57
C THR A 97 -5.85 1.02 18.60
N TYR A 98 -5.15 0.29 17.75
CA TYR A 98 -5.77 -0.67 16.82
C TYR A 98 -6.47 -1.81 17.57
N GLN A 99 -5.82 -2.37 18.61
CA GLN A 99 -6.41 -3.41 19.45
C GLN A 99 -7.66 -2.92 20.16
N HIS A 100 -7.70 -1.67 20.62
CA HIS A 100 -8.89 -1.10 21.28
C HIS A 100 -10.09 -1.08 20.31
N GLY A 101 -9.92 -0.59 19.09
CA GLY A 101 -10.96 -0.63 18.06
C GLY A 101 -11.36 -2.05 17.67
N MET A 102 -10.40 -2.98 17.51
CA MET A 102 -10.70 -4.40 17.23
C MET A 102 -11.56 -5.04 18.32
N ARG A 103 -11.29 -4.73 19.58
CA ARG A 103 -12.09 -5.25 20.69
C ARG A 103 -13.48 -4.62 20.73
N ALA A 104 -13.63 -3.36 20.36
CA ALA A 104 -14.94 -2.71 20.24
C ALA A 104 -15.77 -3.35 19.12
N THR A 105 -15.19 -3.50 17.94
CA THR A 105 -15.89 -4.11 16.79
C THR A 105 -16.23 -5.58 17.05
N ALA A 106 -15.36 -6.34 17.75
CA ALA A 106 -15.64 -7.71 18.14
C ALA A 106 -16.88 -7.81 19.07
N LYS A 107 -17.09 -6.84 19.97
CA LYS A 107 -18.30 -6.77 20.82
C LYS A 107 -19.58 -6.46 20.03
N ALA A 108 -19.43 -5.83 18.87
CA ALA A 108 -20.52 -5.56 17.93
C ALA A 108 -20.75 -6.71 16.92
N GLY A 109 -20.00 -7.82 17.05
CA GLY A 109 -20.14 -8.99 16.19
C GLY A 109 -19.22 -9.03 14.99
N GLY A 110 -18.29 -8.07 14.85
CA GLY A 110 -17.26 -8.04 13.80
C GLY A 110 -17.51 -7.02 12.70
N VAL A 111 -16.55 -6.89 11.82
CA VAL A 111 -16.49 -5.95 10.69
C VAL A 111 -16.94 -6.66 9.42
N ASN A 112 -17.79 -6.03 8.62
CA ASN A 112 -18.04 -6.45 7.24
C ASN A 112 -16.93 -5.89 6.34
N ALA A 113 -16.45 -6.68 5.37
CA ALA A 113 -15.39 -6.21 4.46
C ALA A 113 -15.54 -6.81 3.07
N TYR A 114 -15.29 -5.99 2.03
CA TYR A 114 -15.50 -6.36 0.64
C TYR A 114 -14.41 -5.76 -0.26
N VAL A 115 -13.96 -6.53 -1.27
CA VAL A 115 -13.11 -6.04 -2.35
C VAL A 115 -13.97 -5.78 -3.57
N LEU A 116 -14.20 -4.50 -3.90
CA LEU A 116 -15.06 -4.10 -5.04
C LEU A 116 -14.34 -4.11 -6.37
N ALA A 117 -13.06 -3.75 -6.40
CA ALA A 117 -12.25 -3.70 -7.62
C ALA A 117 -10.85 -4.25 -7.33
N ASP A 118 -10.19 -4.77 -8.37
CA ASP A 118 -8.86 -5.37 -8.26
C ASP A 118 -8.13 -5.23 -9.60
N SER A 119 -7.50 -4.07 -9.80
CA SER A 119 -6.66 -3.81 -10.97
C SER A 119 -5.62 -2.75 -10.70
N LEU A 120 -4.44 -2.92 -11.31
CA LEU A 120 -3.39 -1.91 -11.35
C LEU A 120 -3.28 -1.32 -12.74
N ASP A 121 -2.80 -0.09 -12.85
CA ASP A 121 -2.56 0.51 -14.15
C ASP A 121 -1.13 1.00 -14.35
N ILE A 122 -0.71 0.96 -15.60
CA ILE A 122 0.44 1.66 -16.12
C ILE A 122 0.00 2.50 -17.31
N THR A 123 0.51 3.73 -17.36
CA THR A 123 0.10 4.69 -18.38
C THR A 123 1.32 5.19 -19.15
N PRO A 124 1.72 4.49 -20.24
CA PRO A 124 2.69 5.03 -21.18
C PRO A 124 2.16 6.29 -21.86
N VAL A 125 3.07 7.14 -22.30
CA VAL A 125 2.78 8.33 -23.10
C VAL A 125 3.46 8.23 -24.45
N PHE A 126 2.70 8.49 -25.50
CA PHE A 126 3.14 8.55 -26.88
C PHE A 126 3.10 9.99 -27.36
N VAL A 127 4.19 10.49 -27.92
CA VAL A 127 4.28 11.83 -28.49
C VAL A 127 4.13 11.69 -30.00
N VAL A 128 3.17 12.38 -30.56
CA VAL A 128 2.83 12.38 -31.97
C VAL A 128 2.99 13.77 -32.59
N ARG A 129 2.92 13.88 -33.92
CA ARG A 129 3.15 15.12 -34.63
C ARG A 129 2.13 16.21 -34.33
N ASP A 130 0.84 15.83 -34.26
CA ASP A 130 -0.29 16.74 -34.12
C ASP A 130 -1.53 16.05 -33.53
N GLN A 131 -2.60 16.79 -33.29
CA GLN A 131 -3.87 16.25 -32.76
C GLN A 131 -4.59 15.30 -33.73
N ALA A 132 -4.44 15.47 -35.03
CA ALA A 132 -5.02 14.54 -36.00
C ALA A 132 -4.37 13.17 -35.88
N GLN A 133 -3.04 13.14 -35.73
CA GLN A 133 -2.29 11.90 -35.51
C GLN A 133 -2.58 11.31 -34.11
N ALA A 134 -2.81 12.15 -33.08
CA ALA A 134 -3.22 11.67 -31.75
C ALA A 134 -4.57 10.94 -31.84
N ARG A 135 -5.57 11.49 -32.53
CA ARG A 135 -6.85 10.84 -32.77
C ARG A 135 -6.68 9.54 -33.56
N ALA A 136 -5.85 9.55 -34.60
CA ALA A 136 -5.57 8.35 -35.40
C ALA A 136 -4.91 7.24 -34.57
N LEU A 137 -4.00 7.57 -33.63
CA LEU A 137 -3.40 6.59 -32.72
C LEU A 137 -4.46 5.97 -31.80
N VAL A 138 -5.36 6.79 -31.23
CA VAL A 138 -6.45 6.27 -30.38
C VAL A 138 -7.33 5.28 -31.15
N THR A 139 -7.75 5.64 -32.38
CA THR A 139 -8.54 4.75 -33.24
C THR A 139 -7.75 3.48 -33.57
N TRP A 140 -6.47 3.61 -33.94
CA TRP A 140 -5.62 2.47 -34.26
C TRP A 140 -5.52 1.47 -33.09
N VAL A 141 -5.34 1.97 -31.84
CA VAL A 141 -5.29 1.12 -30.64
C VAL A 141 -6.61 0.40 -30.41
N GLN A 142 -7.75 1.07 -30.63
CA GLN A 142 -9.09 0.46 -30.52
C GLN A 142 -9.30 -0.63 -31.57
N ASP A 143 -8.92 -0.38 -32.81
CA ASP A 143 -9.04 -1.34 -33.92
C ASP A 143 -8.11 -2.55 -33.75
N HIS A 144 -6.99 -2.40 -33.02
CA HIS A 144 -6.01 -3.45 -32.78
C HIS A 144 -5.97 -3.95 -31.33
N LEU A 145 -7.07 -3.75 -30.58
CA LEU A 145 -7.10 -4.06 -29.13
C LEU A 145 -6.73 -5.52 -28.83
N GLU A 146 -7.13 -6.46 -29.66
CA GLU A 146 -6.78 -7.88 -29.47
C GLU A 146 -5.28 -8.15 -29.68
N ALA A 147 -4.63 -7.46 -30.62
CA ALA A 147 -3.18 -7.54 -30.79
C ALA A 147 -2.43 -6.90 -29.61
N VAL A 148 -2.94 -5.78 -29.09
CA VAL A 148 -2.42 -5.12 -27.88
C VAL A 148 -2.56 -6.05 -26.67
N ARG A 149 -3.72 -6.70 -26.51
CA ARG A 149 -3.97 -7.70 -25.46
C ARG A 149 -3.00 -8.87 -25.56
N ALA A 150 -2.84 -9.43 -26.74
CA ALA A 150 -1.91 -10.53 -26.98
C ALA A 150 -0.46 -10.16 -26.63
N ALA A 151 -0.03 -8.94 -26.98
CA ALA A 151 1.31 -8.43 -26.64
C ALA A 151 1.49 -8.32 -25.11
N VAL A 152 0.53 -7.76 -24.39
CA VAL A 152 0.55 -7.68 -22.92
C VAL A 152 0.64 -9.08 -22.29
N GLU A 153 -0.27 -9.99 -22.68
CA GLU A 153 -0.41 -11.29 -22.04
C GLU A 153 0.67 -12.30 -22.44
N SER A 154 1.43 -12.04 -23.53
CA SER A 154 2.55 -12.87 -23.93
C SER A 154 3.69 -12.94 -22.92
N THR A 155 3.77 -11.97 -22.01
CA THR A 155 4.90 -11.84 -21.06
C THR A 155 4.55 -12.37 -19.67
N THR A 156 3.32 -12.78 -19.41
CA THR A 156 2.86 -13.16 -18.09
C THR A 156 1.85 -14.30 -18.13
N ARG A 157 1.89 -15.17 -17.11
CA ARG A 157 0.91 -16.25 -16.93
C ARG A 157 -0.32 -15.80 -16.13
N HIS A 158 -0.18 -14.77 -15.32
CA HIS A 158 -1.18 -14.33 -14.34
C HIS A 158 -1.81 -12.97 -14.67
N GLY A 159 -1.05 -12.07 -15.31
CA GLY A 159 -1.55 -10.76 -15.70
C GLY A 159 -2.54 -10.85 -16.86
N ARG A 160 -3.67 -10.15 -16.75
CA ARG A 160 -4.67 -10.04 -17.81
C ARG A 160 -4.98 -8.58 -18.08
N LEU A 161 -5.03 -8.20 -19.36
CA LEU A 161 -5.45 -6.87 -19.76
C LEU A 161 -6.96 -6.75 -19.58
N VAL A 162 -7.38 -5.83 -18.72
CA VAL A 162 -8.79 -5.53 -18.44
C VAL A 162 -9.31 -4.49 -19.44
N GLU A 163 -8.60 -3.35 -19.54
CA GLU A 163 -9.02 -2.20 -20.34
C GLU A 163 -7.78 -1.39 -20.77
N VAL A 164 -7.90 -0.68 -21.91
CA VAL A 164 -7.01 0.40 -22.32
C VAL A 164 -7.82 1.67 -22.47
N ARG A 165 -7.54 2.68 -21.66
CA ARG A 165 -8.24 3.97 -21.67
C ARG A 165 -7.32 5.07 -22.20
N PRO A 166 -7.67 5.72 -23.33
CA PRO A 166 -6.87 6.81 -23.88
C PRO A 166 -7.20 8.14 -23.20
N HIS A 167 -6.15 8.95 -22.99
CA HIS A 167 -6.25 10.34 -22.59
C HIS A 167 -5.37 11.17 -23.53
N VAL A 168 -5.90 12.25 -24.10
CA VAL A 168 -5.18 13.06 -25.07
C VAL A 168 -5.05 14.49 -24.57
N PHE A 169 -3.83 15.00 -24.61
CA PHE A 169 -3.53 16.41 -24.34
C PHE A 169 -2.52 16.93 -25.36
N GLY A 170 -3.02 17.74 -26.31
CA GLY A 170 -2.19 18.24 -27.41
C GLY A 170 -1.62 17.09 -28.25
N ARG A 171 -0.30 17.00 -28.24
CA ARG A 171 0.46 15.94 -28.95
C ARG A 171 0.76 14.71 -28.09
N HIS A 172 0.29 14.67 -26.86
CA HIS A 172 0.55 13.59 -25.92
C HIS A 172 -0.68 12.68 -25.84
N VAL A 173 -0.50 11.42 -26.21
CA VAL A 173 -1.50 10.36 -26.05
C VAL A 173 -1.07 9.45 -24.91
N LEU A 174 -1.81 9.49 -23.81
CA LEU A 174 -1.60 8.64 -22.67
C LEU A 174 -2.53 7.44 -22.81
N LEU A 175 -1.96 6.24 -22.89
CA LEU A 175 -2.74 5.01 -22.95
C LEU A 175 -2.68 4.34 -21.58
N GLN A 176 -3.78 4.38 -20.85
CA GLN A 176 -3.87 3.80 -19.51
C GLN A 176 -4.27 2.33 -19.62
N PHE A 177 -3.32 1.44 -19.32
CA PHE A 177 -3.49 -0.01 -19.34
C PHE A 177 -3.90 -0.50 -17.96
N PHE A 178 -5.07 -1.04 -17.80
CA PHE A 178 -5.54 -1.68 -16.58
C PHE A 178 -5.31 -3.18 -16.65
N LEU A 179 -4.63 -3.73 -15.65
CA LEU A 179 -4.31 -5.15 -15.57
C LEU A 179 -4.71 -5.74 -14.22
N SER A 180 -5.23 -6.96 -14.23
CA SER A 180 -5.29 -7.78 -13.03
C SER A 180 -3.93 -8.44 -12.79
N THR A 181 -3.53 -8.55 -11.51
CA THR A 181 -2.21 -9.11 -11.12
C THR A 181 -2.31 -10.38 -10.29
N GLY A 182 -3.54 -10.84 -10.00
CA GLY A 182 -3.78 -11.99 -9.13
C GLY A 182 -3.26 -11.76 -7.71
N ASP A 183 -2.50 -12.69 -7.19
CA ASP A 183 -2.00 -12.65 -5.81
C ASP A 183 -0.65 -11.92 -5.64
N ALA A 184 -0.02 -11.53 -6.73
CA ALA A 184 1.17 -10.69 -6.68
C ALA A 184 0.77 -9.21 -6.57
N MET A 185 1.62 -8.39 -5.93
CA MET A 185 1.53 -6.93 -6.07
C MET A 185 1.62 -6.52 -7.54
N GLY A 186 2.49 -7.18 -8.32
CA GLY A 186 2.45 -7.24 -9.77
C GLY A 186 3.16 -6.11 -10.53
N MET A 187 3.70 -5.07 -9.88
CA MET A 187 4.28 -3.90 -10.58
C MET A 187 5.36 -4.23 -11.60
N ASN A 188 6.30 -5.13 -11.27
CA ASN A 188 7.35 -5.51 -12.22
C ASN A 188 6.78 -6.26 -13.42
N MET A 189 5.81 -7.15 -13.18
CA MET A 189 5.14 -7.92 -14.22
C MET A 189 4.41 -7.00 -15.20
N ILE A 190 3.60 -6.06 -14.70
CA ILE A 190 2.83 -5.16 -15.57
C ILE A 190 3.72 -4.13 -16.28
N ASN A 191 4.87 -3.72 -15.70
CA ASN A 191 5.85 -2.90 -16.40
C ASN A 191 6.38 -3.62 -17.65
N ILE A 192 6.79 -4.88 -17.53
CA ILE A 192 7.29 -5.69 -18.64
C ILE A 192 6.19 -5.88 -19.69
N ALA A 193 4.98 -6.20 -19.26
CA ALA A 193 3.85 -6.45 -20.13
C ALA A 193 3.46 -5.20 -20.95
N VAL A 194 3.32 -4.05 -20.28
CA VAL A 194 2.95 -2.79 -20.96
C VAL A 194 4.11 -2.25 -21.80
N ASN A 195 5.38 -2.48 -21.39
CA ASN A 195 6.52 -2.14 -22.25
C ASN A 195 6.49 -2.91 -23.57
N ARG A 196 6.14 -4.21 -23.54
CA ARG A 196 5.99 -5.02 -24.76
C ARG A 196 4.90 -4.49 -25.67
N ALA A 197 3.74 -4.13 -25.10
CA ALA A 197 2.64 -3.53 -25.87
C ALA A 197 2.99 -2.13 -26.41
N GLY A 198 3.64 -1.30 -25.61
CA GLY A 198 4.12 0.02 -26.02
C GLY A 198 5.09 -0.04 -27.20
N GLN A 199 6.03 -0.97 -27.16
CA GLN A 199 6.96 -1.20 -28.28
C GLN A 199 6.21 -1.67 -29.54
N MET A 200 5.27 -2.62 -29.40
CA MET A 200 4.46 -3.11 -30.53
C MET A 200 3.64 -1.97 -31.15
N ILE A 201 3.08 -1.07 -30.35
CA ILE A 201 2.35 0.11 -30.86
C ILE A 201 3.32 1.02 -31.63
N ALA A 202 4.50 1.30 -31.08
CA ALA A 202 5.50 2.18 -31.72
C ALA A 202 6.09 1.59 -33.00
N ASP A 203 6.17 0.26 -33.12
CA ASP A 203 6.64 -0.43 -34.31
C ASP A 203 5.61 -0.40 -35.45
N ASN A 204 4.31 -0.27 -35.14
CA ASN A 204 3.22 -0.36 -36.11
C ASN A 204 2.45 0.95 -36.35
N PHE A 205 2.70 1.97 -35.55
CA PHE A 205 2.11 3.30 -35.70
C PHE A 205 3.20 4.39 -35.60
N PRO A 206 3.24 5.38 -36.51
CA PRO A 206 4.25 6.41 -36.50
C PRO A 206 4.09 7.34 -35.27
N VAL A 207 5.00 7.19 -34.30
CA VAL A 207 5.14 8.07 -33.14
C VAL A 207 6.53 8.72 -33.16
N GLU A 208 6.64 9.95 -32.65
CA GLU A 208 7.95 10.61 -32.57
C GLU A 208 8.81 10.02 -31.46
N ARG A 209 8.16 9.68 -30.34
CA ARG A 209 8.78 9.00 -29.19
C ARG A 209 7.71 8.47 -28.26
N TRP A 210 8.09 7.57 -27.35
CA TRP A 210 7.21 7.15 -26.28
C TRP A 210 8.01 6.85 -25.00
N TYR A 211 7.31 6.84 -23.87
CA TYR A 211 7.84 6.52 -22.56
C TYR A 211 6.87 5.61 -21.82
N LEU A 212 7.40 4.58 -21.16
CA LEU A 212 6.61 3.60 -20.41
C LEU A 212 5.78 4.24 -19.28
N ARG A 213 6.29 5.29 -18.67
CA ARG A 213 5.68 5.93 -17.49
C ARG A 213 5.46 7.42 -17.72
N SER A 214 4.24 7.89 -17.50
CA SER A 214 3.86 9.30 -17.59
C SER A 214 3.50 9.94 -16.24
N ASN A 215 3.58 9.19 -15.14
CA ASN A 215 3.04 9.53 -13.81
C ASN A 215 1.50 9.62 -13.73
N TYR A 216 0.76 9.47 -14.82
CA TYR A 216 -0.70 9.53 -14.81
C TYR A 216 -1.33 8.41 -13.97
N SER A 217 -0.72 7.22 -13.92
CA SER A 217 -1.13 6.12 -13.04
C SER A 217 -0.96 6.42 -11.54
N SER A 218 -0.23 7.49 -11.19
CA SER A 218 -0.02 7.96 -9.82
C SER A 218 0.59 6.92 -8.85
N ASP A 219 1.29 5.92 -9.38
CA ASP A 219 1.99 4.91 -8.58
C ASP A 219 2.90 5.56 -7.53
N LYS A 220 2.70 5.20 -6.25
CA LYS A 220 3.44 5.74 -5.09
C LYS A 220 3.35 7.28 -4.97
N LYS A 221 2.21 7.86 -5.34
CA LYS A 221 1.94 9.30 -5.27
C LYS A 221 0.53 9.55 -4.77
N ALA A 222 0.39 10.49 -3.84
CA ALA A 222 -0.91 11.01 -3.45
C ALA A 222 -1.40 11.94 -4.57
N ALA A 223 -2.50 11.57 -5.23
CA ALA A 223 -3.06 12.32 -6.34
C ALA A 223 -4.59 12.33 -6.26
N GLY A 224 -5.23 13.42 -6.70
CA GLY A 224 -6.69 13.54 -6.67
C GLY A 224 -7.42 12.41 -7.40
N ILE A 225 -6.84 11.88 -8.48
CA ILE A 225 -7.42 10.76 -9.22
C ILE A 225 -7.57 9.49 -8.37
N ASN A 226 -6.75 9.31 -7.34
CA ASN A 226 -6.79 8.16 -6.42
C ASN A 226 -8.07 8.13 -5.56
N LEU A 227 -8.81 9.23 -5.47
CA LEU A 227 -10.11 9.29 -4.79
C LEU A 227 -11.24 8.66 -5.62
N PHE A 228 -11.11 8.71 -6.95
CA PHE A 228 -12.20 8.38 -7.89
C PHE A 228 -11.93 7.12 -8.70
N ARG A 229 -10.67 6.71 -8.76
CA ARG A 229 -10.23 5.56 -9.54
C ARG A 229 -9.44 4.61 -8.65
N PRO A 230 -9.87 3.34 -8.54
CA PRO A 230 -9.11 2.33 -7.82
C PRO A 230 -7.71 2.13 -8.41
N TYR A 231 -6.72 1.99 -7.53
CA TYR A 231 -5.35 1.61 -7.87
C TYR A 231 -4.93 0.42 -6.99
N GLY A 232 -4.97 -0.77 -7.53
CA GLY A 232 -4.90 -2.02 -6.77
C GLY A 232 -6.29 -2.51 -6.39
N LYS A 233 -6.49 -2.83 -5.12
CA LYS A 233 -7.76 -3.31 -4.60
C LYS A 233 -8.54 -2.17 -3.94
N GLU A 234 -9.78 -1.98 -4.36
CA GLU A 234 -10.71 -1.11 -3.65
C GLU A 234 -11.40 -1.90 -2.55
N VAL A 235 -11.18 -1.49 -1.31
CA VAL A 235 -11.73 -2.16 -0.13
C VAL A 235 -12.73 -1.26 0.56
N LEU A 236 -13.91 -1.82 0.85
CA LEU A 236 -14.88 -1.26 1.77
C LEU A 236 -14.90 -2.08 3.04
N ALA A 237 -15.01 -1.43 4.20
CA ALA A 237 -15.30 -2.10 5.46
C ALA A 237 -16.25 -1.24 6.29
N ASP A 238 -17.14 -1.90 7.04
CA ASP A 238 -18.10 -1.23 7.90
C ASP A 238 -18.43 -2.03 9.17
N VAL A 239 -18.95 -1.31 10.16
CA VAL A 239 -19.49 -1.91 11.38
C VAL A 239 -20.57 -1.02 11.98
N THR A 240 -21.63 -1.62 12.51
CA THR A 240 -22.59 -0.93 13.36
C THR A 240 -22.37 -1.31 14.82
N LEU A 241 -22.09 -0.33 15.66
CA LEU A 241 -21.84 -0.47 17.09
C LEU A 241 -23.09 -0.13 17.89
N PRO A 242 -23.57 -1.04 18.73
CA PRO A 242 -24.65 -0.71 19.67
C PRO A 242 -24.20 0.38 20.65
N GLY A 243 -25.14 1.25 21.10
CA GLY A 243 -24.83 2.36 21.99
C GLY A 243 -24.10 1.96 23.27
N TYR A 244 -24.41 0.77 23.82
CA TYR A 244 -23.67 0.30 25.02
C TYR A 244 -22.17 0.07 24.75
N VAL A 245 -21.77 -0.33 23.53
CA VAL A 245 -20.35 -0.46 23.16
C VAL A 245 -19.72 0.92 23.06
N VAL A 246 -20.41 1.88 22.43
CA VAL A 246 -19.93 3.26 22.28
C VAL A 246 -19.71 3.89 23.66
N ARG A 247 -20.71 3.83 24.54
CA ARG A 247 -20.63 4.46 25.89
C ARG A 247 -19.67 3.71 26.82
N ASN A 248 -19.87 2.41 26.99
CA ASN A 248 -19.23 1.68 28.09
C ASN A 248 -17.84 1.16 27.72
N PHE A 249 -17.55 0.96 26.44
CA PHE A 249 -16.27 0.44 25.99
C PHE A 249 -15.42 1.52 25.32
N LEU A 250 -15.96 2.29 24.36
CA LEU A 250 -15.25 3.40 23.76
C LEU A 250 -15.18 4.64 24.66
N GLY A 251 -16.09 4.75 25.65
CA GLY A 251 -16.12 5.82 26.66
C GLY A 251 -16.40 7.21 26.08
N THR A 252 -17.25 7.25 25.07
CA THR A 252 -17.72 8.45 24.36
C THR A 252 -19.19 8.25 23.96
N THR A 253 -19.74 9.16 23.18
CA THR A 253 -21.09 9.04 22.61
C THR A 253 -21.05 9.03 21.08
N ALA A 254 -22.10 8.53 20.42
CA ALA A 254 -22.21 8.62 18.97
C ALA A 254 -22.27 10.08 18.51
N GLU A 255 -22.88 10.96 19.28
CA GLU A 255 -22.94 12.39 19.01
C GLU A 255 -21.55 13.03 19.05
N ASP A 256 -20.73 12.76 20.08
CA ASP A 256 -19.36 13.29 20.18
C ASP A 256 -18.46 12.79 19.05
N LEU A 257 -18.62 11.53 18.63
CA LEU A 257 -17.86 10.97 17.51
C LEU A 257 -18.24 11.63 16.17
N CYS A 258 -19.51 11.88 15.92
CA CYS A 258 -19.97 12.61 14.75
C CYS A 258 -19.49 14.07 14.77
N ALA A 259 -19.61 14.75 15.91
CA ALA A 259 -19.11 16.13 16.05
C ALA A 259 -17.59 16.24 15.88
N PHE A 260 -16.83 15.27 16.39
CA PHE A 260 -15.39 15.17 16.16
C PHE A 260 -15.09 14.98 14.67
N GLN A 261 -15.80 14.09 13.98
CA GLN A 261 -15.61 13.87 12.54
C GLN A 261 -15.89 15.15 11.74
N ASP A 262 -16.98 15.87 12.04
CA ASP A 262 -17.30 17.12 11.34
C ASP A 262 -16.16 18.13 11.48
N ALA A 263 -15.62 18.29 12.69
CA ALA A 263 -14.47 19.15 12.94
C ALA A 263 -13.22 18.68 12.20
N ALA A 264 -12.95 17.38 12.17
CA ALA A 264 -11.81 16.78 11.46
C ALA A 264 -11.92 16.95 9.93
N ILE A 265 -13.13 16.81 9.36
CA ILE A 265 -13.38 17.05 7.94
C ILE A 265 -13.10 18.52 7.59
N VAL A 266 -13.58 19.48 8.40
CA VAL A 266 -13.29 20.91 8.20
C VAL A 266 -11.79 21.18 8.23
N GLY A 267 -11.06 20.62 9.19
CA GLY A 267 -9.60 20.72 9.27
C GLY A 267 -8.91 20.12 8.04
N SER A 268 -9.34 18.94 7.60
CA SER A 268 -8.81 18.27 6.41
C SER A 268 -9.02 19.07 5.13
N MET A 269 -10.22 19.65 4.96
CA MET A 269 -10.55 20.50 3.82
C MET A 269 -9.66 21.77 3.80
N GLN A 270 -9.45 22.42 4.95
CA GLN A 270 -8.60 23.60 5.07
C GLN A 270 -7.12 23.27 4.77
N ALA A 271 -6.67 22.07 5.14
CA ALA A 271 -5.33 21.58 4.86
C ALA A 271 -5.13 21.08 3.41
N GLY A 272 -6.19 20.95 2.61
CA GLY A 272 -6.14 20.42 1.25
C GLY A 272 -5.81 18.93 1.21
N MET A 273 -6.22 18.16 2.22
CA MET A 273 -5.95 16.72 2.30
C MET A 273 -6.69 15.95 1.20
N LEU A 274 -6.04 14.91 0.70
CA LEU A 274 -6.64 13.95 -0.22
C LEU A 274 -7.27 12.81 0.57
N GLY A 275 -8.61 12.83 0.70
CA GLY A 275 -9.36 11.93 1.56
C GLY A 275 -9.49 12.45 3.00
N PHE A 276 -10.29 11.74 3.79
CA PHE A 276 -10.60 12.10 5.17
C PHE A 276 -10.44 10.87 6.05
N ASN A 277 -9.32 10.77 6.74
CA ASN A 277 -9.01 9.74 7.72
C ASN A 277 -8.01 10.29 8.74
N ALA A 278 -7.94 9.69 9.90
CA ALA A 278 -7.07 10.15 10.96
C ALA A 278 -5.64 9.59 10.83
N HIS A 279 -5.49 8.28 10.55
CA HIS A 279 -4.17 7.67 10.56
C HIS A 279 -4.05 6.36 9.76
N PHE A 280 -4.67 6.29 8.59
CA PHE A 280 -4.50 5.14 7.69
C PHE A 280 -3.02 4.84 7.42
N ALA A 281 -2.20 5.88 7.22
CA ALA A 281 -0.79 5.72 6.92
C ALA A 281 -0.03 4.94 8.01
N ASN A 282 -0.34 5.19 9.29
CA ASN A 282 0.31 4.54 10.43
C ASN A 282 0.07 3.03 10.43
N GLY A 283 -1.20 2.61 10.31
CA GLY A 283 -1.58 1.20 10.27
C GLY A 283 -1.09 0.49 9.01
N LEU A 284 -1.19 1.16 7.86
CA LEU A 284 -0.68 0.64 6.59
C LEU A 284 0.83 0.38 6.67
N ALA A 285 1.62 1.36 7.16
CA ALA A 285 3.05 1.19 7.30
C ALA A 285 3.38 -0.01 8.19
N ALA A 286 2.72 -0.12 9.35
CA ALA A 286 2.96 -1.21 10.29
C ALA A 286 2.64 -2.59 9.70
N VAL A 287 1.48 -2.74 9.02
CA VAL A 287 1.07 -4.01 8.41
C VAL A 287 1.90 -4.33 7.16
N TYR A 288 2.20 -3.31 6.33
CA TYR A 288 2.97 -3.50 5.09
C TYR A 288 4.39 -3.96 5.39
N ILE A 289 5.07 -3.33 6.35
CA ILE A 289 6.43 -3.74 6.75
C ILE A 289 6.39 -5.15 7.36
N ALA A 290 5.45 -5.44 8.25
CA ALA A 290 5.32 -6.75 8.87
C ALA A 290 5.08 -7.86 7.84
N CYS A 291 4.27 -7.61 6.82
CA CYS A 291 3.82 -8.61 5.84
C CYS A 291 4.57 -8.54 4.50
N GLY A 292 5.69 -7.84 4.41
CA GLY A 292 6.57 -7.80 3.23
C GLY A 292 5.95 -7.12 2.01
N GLN A 293 5.07 -6.17 2.23
CA GLN A 293 4.53 -5.31 1.18
C GLN A 293 5.51 -4.17 0.87
N ASP A 294 5.33 -3.50 -0.26
CA ASP A 294 6.12 -2.32 -0.61
C ASP A 294 5.69 -1.12 0.26
N PRO A 295 6.54 -0.62 1.18
CA PRO A 295 6.18 0.48 2.08
C PRO A 295 5.83 1.78 1.34
N ALA A 296 6.37 1.99 0.14
CA ALA A 296 6.08 3.20 -0.65
C ALA A 296 4.62 3.24 -1.13
N GLN A 297 3.93 2.10 -1.17
CA GLN A 297 2.51 2.05 -1.52
C GLN A 297 1.60 2.63 -0.42
N VAL A 298 2.10 2.88 0.78
CA VAL A 298 1.39 3.63 1.83
C VAL A 298 0.92 4.99 1.30
N VAL A 299 1.70 5.64 0.43
CA VAL A 299 1.35 6.95 -0.15
C VAL A 299 0.03 6.89 -0.93
N ASN A 300 -0.22 5.83 -1.71
CA ASN A 300 -1.49 5.65 -2.41
C ASN A 300 -2.59 5.14 -1.47
N ALA A 301 -2.28 4.11 -0.69
CA ALA A 301 -3.25 3.38 0.11
C ALA A 301 -3.82 4.23 1.27
N SER A 302 -3.08 5.25 1.73
CA SER A 302 -3.58 6.20 2.74
C SER A 302 -4.58 7.23 2.21
N VAL A 303 -4.72 7.35 0.87
CA VAL A 303 -5.75 8.18 0.26
C VAL A 303 -7.07 7.43 0.30
N GLY A 304 -7.94 7.79 1.25
CA GLY A 304 -9.23 7.13 1.46
C GLY A 304 -10.08 7.87 2.49
N PHE A 305 -11.21 7.29 2.83
CA PHE A 305 -12.22 7.93 3.65
C PHE A 305 -12.58 7.05 4.84
N ALA A 306 -12.73 7.68 6.00
CA ALA A 306 -13.41 7.15 7.17
C ALA A 306 -14.63 8.01 7.44
N HIS A 307 -15.76 7.38 7.74
CA HIS A 307 -17.02 8.07 8.01
C HIS A 307 -17.75 7.42 9.18
N VAL A 308 -18.32 8.24 10.06
CA VAL A 308 -19.20 7.78 11.11
C VAL A 308 -20.55 8.49 10.98
N GLU A 309 -21.61 7.79 11.31
CA GLU A 309 -22.97 8.33 11.40
C GLU A 309 -23.71 7.71 12.57
N ARG A 310 -24.60 8.49 13.16
CA ARG A 310 -25.46 8.01 14.23
C ARG A 310 -26.57 7.13 13.64
N VAL A 311 -26.81 5.98 14.27
CA VAL A 311 -27.90 5.09 13.94
C VAL A 311 -28.73 4.84 15.20
N ASP A 312 -30.05 4.75 15.05
CA ASP A 312 -30.99 4.67 16.14
C ASP A 312 -30.82 5.82 17.20
N GLU A 313 -31.13 5.57 18.47
CA GLU A 313 -31.03 6.59 19.52
C GLU A 313 -29.56 6.87 19.89
N ASP A 314 -28.69 5.86 19.97
CA ASP A 314 -27.33 5.97 20.53
C ASP A 314 -26.30 5.06 19.87
N GLY A 315 -26.67 4.34 18.83
CA GLY A 315 -25.77 3.51 18.02
C GLY A 315 -24.93 4.33 17.05
N LEU A 316 -23.82 3.73 16.60
CA LEU A 316 -22.88 4.33 15.65
C LEU A 316 -22.66 3.37 14.48
N HIS A 317 -22.82 3.83 13.27
CA HIS A 317 -22.30 3.15 12.08
C HIS A 317 -20.98 3.79 11.66
N MET A 318 -19.97 2.97 11.42
CA MET A 318 -18.67 3.41 10.91
C MET A 318 -18.32 2.66 9.66
N SER A 319 -17.83 3.39 8.67
CA SER A 319 -17.37 2.83 7.39
C SER A 319 -16.03 3.42 6.96
N VAL A 320 -15.27 2.64 6.20
CA VAL A 320 -14.06 3.10 5.52
C VAL A 320 -14.10 2.69 4.05
N ARG A 321 -13.58 3.56 3.20
CA ARG A 321 -13.32 3.27 1.79
C ARG A 321 -11.84 3.49 1.49
N LEU A 322 -11.19 2.44 1.03
CA LEU A 322 -9.78 2.41 0.65
C LEU A 322 -9.68 2.07 -0.84
N PRO A 323 -9.63 3.07 -1.73
CA PRO A 323 -9.64 2.83 -3.17
C PRO A 323 -8.31 2.29 -3.71
N ASN A 324 -7.22 2.29 -2.92
CA ASN A 324 -5.87 2.10 -3.45
C ASN A 324 -5.03 1.11 -2.63
N VAL A 325 -5.59 -0.01 -2.22
CA VAL A 325 -4.85 -1.04 -1.46
C VAL A 325 -4.02 -1.89 -2.41
N VAL A 326 -2.71 -1.67 -2.44
CA VAL A 326 -1.78 -2.42 -3.27
C VAL A 326 -1.06 -3.45 -2.42
N VAL A 327 -1.56 -4.68 -2.43
CA VAL A 327 -1.03 -5.79 -1.63
C VAL A 327 -0.92 -7.07 -2.46
N GLY A 328 0.01 -7.93 -2.05
CA GLY A 328 0.19 -9.26 -2.60
C GLY A 328 0.56 -10.27 -1.51
N THR A 329 0.35 -11.54 -1.80
CA THR A 329 0.65 -12.66 -0.90
C THR A 329 1.69 -13.62 -1.49
N VAL A 330 2.15 -13.31 -2.71
CA VAL A 330 3.22 -14.04 -3.40
C VAL A 330 4.25 -13.07 -3.98
N GLY A 331 5.50 -13.51 -4.02
CA GLY A 331 6.63 -12.77 -4.61
C GLY A 331 7.12 -11.58 -3.76
N GLY A 332 8.19 -10.93 -4.23
CA GLY A 332 8.78 -9.77 -3.56
C GLY A 332 9.17 -10.03 -2.11
N GLY A 333 8.89 -9.05 -1.24
CA GLY A 333 9.18 -9.10 0.19
C GLY A 333 8.42 -10.18 0.96
N THR A 334 7.28 -10.69 0.43
CA THR A 334 6.48 -11.74 1.10
C THR A 334 7.23 -13.06 1.28
N THR A 335 8.33 -13.25 0.57
CA THR A 335 9.16 -14.47 0.64
C THR A 335 10.24 -14.40 1.71
N LEU A 336 10.49 -13.24 2.31
CA LEU A 336 11.41 -13.13 3.44
C LEU A 336 10.84 -13.87 4.67
N PRO A 337 11.68 -14.57 5.47
CA PRO A 337 11.20 -15.47 6.52
C PRO A 337 10.23 -14.83 7.51
N THR A 338 10.58 -13.69 8.10
CA THR A 338 9.74 -13.02 9.11
C THR A 338 8.45 -12.47 8.52
N GLN A 339 8.47 -11.94 7.30
CA GLN A 339 7.30 -11.44 6.60
C GLN A 339 6.35 -12.58 6.20
N ARG A 340 6.90 -13.71 5.81
CA ARG A 340 6.14 -14.92 5.53
C ARG A 340 5.46 -15.48 6.76
N GLU A 341 6.13 -15.47 7.92
CA GLU A 341 5.52 -15.84 9.20
C GLU A 341 4.36 -14.91 9.58
N CYS A 342 4.50 -13.61 9.38
CA CYS A 342 3.41 -12.65 9.59
C CYS A 342 2.20 -12.94 8.68
N LEU A 343 2.42 -13.26 7.40
CA LEU A 343 1.35 -13.70 6.51
C LEU A 343 0.72 -15.02 6.96
N ARG A 344 1.48 -15.96 7.54
CA ARG A 344 0.93 -17.21 8.12
C ARG A 344 0.06 -16.94 9.33
N ILE A 345 0.42 -16.01 10.21
CA ILE A 345 -0.43 -15.60 11.35
C ILE A 345 -1.82 -15.17 10.84
N LEU A 346 -1.87 -14.46 9.71
CA LEU A 346 -3.10 -14.01 9.07
C LEU A 346 -3.80 -15.11 8.22
N GLY A 347 -3.15 -16.25 8.01
CA GLY A 347 -3.59 -17.27 7.05
C GLY A 347 -3.63 -16.75 5.61
N CYS A 348 -2.69 -15.84 5.27
CA CYS A 348 -2.58 -15.17 3.98
C CYS A 348 -1.30 -15.52 3.21
N GLU A 349 -0.53 -16.54 3.61
CA GLU A 349 0.62 -16.99 2.85
C GLU A 349 0.18 -17.72 1.57
N GLY A 350 0.81 -17.36 0.42
CA GLY A 350 0.67 -18.06 -0.84
C GLY A 350 -0.49 -17.59 -1.73
N GLU A 351 -0.80 -18.42 -2.73
CA GLU A 351 -1.79 -18.11 -3.76
C GLU A 351 -3.25 -18.12 -3.24
N GLY A 352 -4.13 -17.39 -3.92
CA GLY A 352 -5.56 -17.27 -3.61
C GLY A 352 -5.85 -16.43 -2.37
N LYS A 353 -4.90 -15.61 -1.88
CA LYS A 353 -5.02 -14.95 -0.58
C LYS A 353 -4.95 -13.41 -0.63
N ALA A 354 -4.64 -12.81 -1.77
CA ALA A 354 -4.45 -11.36 -1.84
C ALA A 354 -5.72 -10.57 -1.53
N ARG A 355 -6.90 -11.03 -1.96
CA ARG A 355 -8.19 -10.40 -1.62
C ARG A 355 -8.52 -10.56 -0.13
N LYS A 356 -8.30 -11.75 0.43
CA LYS A 356 -8.41 -12.00 1.87
C LYS A 356 -7.53 -11.03 2.66
N PHE A 357 -6.28 -10.87 2.26
CA PHE A 357 -5.35 -9.95 2.92
C PHE A 357 -5.81 -8.49 2.80
N ALA A 358 -6.33 -8.07 1.64
CA ALA A 358 -6.88 -6.73 1.46
C ALA A 358 -8.08 -6.44 2.40
N GLU A 359 -9.01 -7.40 2.57
CA GLU A 359 -10.12 -7.28 3.51
C GLU A 359 -9.65 -7.18 4.97
N ILE A 360 -8.61 -7.94 5.34
CA ILE A 360 -7.98 -7.83 6.66
C ILE A 360 -7.35 -6.45 6.85
N VAL A 361 -6.65 -5.92 5.84
CA VAL A 361 -6.07 -4.56 5.89
C VAL A 361 -7.18 -3.52 6.08
N GLY A 362 -8.23 -3.54 5.26
CA GLY A 362 -9.34 -2.59 5.38
C GLY A 362 -10.03 -2.64 6.73
N SER A 363 -10.33 -3.84 7.23
CA SER A 363 -10.91 -4.04 8.56
C SER A 363 -9.99 -3.57 9.68
N THR A 364 -8.68 -3.77 9.53
CA THR A 364 -7.68 -3.27 10.48
C THR A 364 -7.70 -1.76 10.55
N LEU A 365 -7.70 -1.08 9.39
CA LEU A 365 -7.73 0.38 9.34
C LEU A 365 -9.02 0.96 9.92
N LEU A 366 -10.18 0.37 9.65
CA LEU A 366 -11.44 0.76 10.30
C LEU A 366 -11.31 0.71 11.82
N CYS A 367 -10.76 -0.37 12.36
CA CYS A 367 -10.57 -0.50 13.81
C CYS A 367 -9.60 0.55 14.36
N GLY A 368 -8.53 0.86 13.62
CA GLY A 368 -7.60 1.91 14.00
C GLY A 368 -8.24 3.29 14.05
N GLU A 369 -9.02 3.65 13.03
CA GLU A 369 -9.78 4.90 12.97
C GLU A 369 -10.78 5.01 14.12
N LEU A 370 -11.51 3.94 14.42
CA LEU A 370 -12.42 3.90 15.56
C LEU A 370 -11.67 4.11 16.90
N GLY A 371 -10.52 3.47 17.03
CA GLY A 371 -9.68 3.58 18.24
C GLY A 371 -9.20 5.00 18.49
N ILE A 372 -8.63 5.64 17.46
CA ILE A 372 -8.11 7.01 17.60
C ILE A 372 -9.23 8.04 17.72
N ALA A 373 -10.32 7.91 16.95
CA ALA A 373 -11.44 8.82 17.03
C ALA A 373 -12.07 8.81 18.43
N SER A 374 -12.24 7.63 19.04
CA SER A 374 -12.77 7.51 20.41
C SER A 374 -11.85 8.11 21.46
N ALA A 375 -10.53 7.98 21.31
CA ALA A 375 -9.55 8.57 22.22
C ALA A 375 -9.56 10.11 22.13
N LEU A 376 -9.68 10.67 20.92
CA LEU A 376 -9.76 12.11 20.68
C LEU A 376 -11.08 12.70 21.17
N ALA A 377 -12.22 12.11 20.81
CA ALA A 377 -13.55 12.55 21.22
C ALA A 377 -13.74 12.50 22.74
N SER A 378 -13.13 11.53 23.44
CA SER A 378 -13.20 11.40 24.90
C SER A 378 -12.13 12.23 25.66
N GLY A 379 -11.25 12.97 24.98
CA GLY A 379 -10.16 13.75 25.59
C GLY A 379 -9.02 12.92 26.21
N ARG A 380 -9.02 11.59 26.03
CA ARG A 380 -8.02 10.68 26.65
C ARG A 380 -6.73 10.54 25.84
N PHE A 381 -6.65 11.12 24.65
CA PHE A 381 -5.51 10.96 23.74
C PHE A 381 -4.17 11.43 24.35
N ALA A 382 -4.15 12.61 24.98
CA ALA A 382 -2.96 13.16 25.62
C ALA A 382 -2.47 12.32 26.80
N GLN A 383 -3.38 11.81 27.62
CA GLN A 383 -3.07 10.99 28.80
C GLN A 383 -2.40 9.66 28.44
N ALA A 384 -2.80 9.03 27.32
CA ALA A 384 -2.17 7.80 26.84
C ALA A 384 -0.73 8.00 26.40
N HIS A 385 -0.40 9.17 25.85
CA HIS A 385 0.98 9.52 25.49
C HIS A 385 1.85 9.87 26.70
N GLU A 386 1.30 10.50 27.74
CA GLU A 386 2.02 10.83 28.98
C GLU A 386 2.42 9.56 29.75
N GLN A 387 1.54 8.57 29.82
CA GLN A 387 1.80 7.30 30.50
C GLN A 387 2.94 6.50 29.85
N ASN A 388 3.15 6.63 28.54
CA ASN A 388 4.22 5.93 27.83
C ASN A 388 5.56 6.69 27.81
N ARG A 389 5.62 7.94 28.29
CA ARG A 389 6.87 8.72 28.40
C ARG A 389 7.64 8.46 29.70
N GLY A 390 7.08 7.69 30.61
CA GLY A 390 7.65 7.41 31.94
C GLY A 390 8.43 6.09 32.05
N GLY A 391 8.87 5.51 30.90
CA GLY A 391 9.69 4.29 30.87
C GLY A 391 11.08 4.54 30.35
#